data_0c1c8efa92a9bb8ddc713ad5ca5de6b3
#
_entry.id   0c1c8efa92a9bb8ddc713ad5ca5de6b3
#
_cell.length_a   1.000
_cell.length_b   1.000
_cell.length_c   1.000
_cell.angle_alpha   90.00
_cell.angle_beta   90.00
_cell.angle_gamma   90.00
#
_symmetry.space_group_name_H-M   'P 1'
#
loop_
_entity.id
_entity.type
_entity.pdbx_description
1 polymer ?
#
loop_
_entity_poly.entity_id
_entity_poly.type
_entity_poly.pdbx_seq_one_letter_code
_entity_poly.pdbx_strand_id
1 'polypeptide(L)'
;RGDLARNVRWVSDQDGDGAGYDIASFTPEGRPRLIEVKTTNGWERTPFHITRNEIAVAEANRADWCLFRLWNFSREPKAFELYPPLDAHVSLTATTFQASFH
;
A
#
# COMPACT_ATOMS: atom_id res chain seq x y z
N ARG A 1 -5.70 -23.87 -2.36
CA ARG A 1 -6.14 -22.47 -2.42
C ARG A 1 -6.93 -22.03 -1.20
N GLY A 2 -7.77 -22.90 -0.67
CA GLY A 2 -8.51 -22.62 0.55
C GLY A 2 -7.57 -22.28 1.72
N ASP A 3 -6.44 -22.95 1.79
CA ASP A 3 -5.45 -22.70 2.84
C ASP A 3 -4.80 -21.32 2.67
N LEU A 4 -4.49 -20.92 1.44
CA LEU A 4 -3.95 -19.59 1.17
C LEU A 4 -4.97 -18.51 1.51
N ALA A 5 -6.23 -18.69 1.16
CA ALA A 5 -7.28 -17.74 1.48
C ALA A 5 -7.45 -17.53 2.99
N ARG A 6 -7.26 -18.58 3.79
CA ARG A 6 -7.33 -18.47 5.26
C ARG A 6 -6.17 -17.67 5.85
N ASN A 7 -5.05 -17.58 5.14
CA ASN A 7 -3.88 -16.85 5.61
C ASN A 7 -3.88 -15.39 5.19
N VAL A 8 -4.84 -14.96 4.37
CA VAL A 8 -5.01 -13.54 4.05
C VAL A 8 -5.54 -12.82 5.29
N ARG A 9 -4.93 -11.69 5.63
CA ARG A 9 -5.37 -10.93 6.80
C ARG A 9 -5.21 -9.44 6.59
N TRP A 10 -6.05 -8.69 7.27
CA TRP A 10 -6.02 -7.24 7.32
C TRP A 10 -5.05 -6.81 8.43
N VAL A 11 -3.83 -6.47 8.04
CA VAL A 11 -2.72 -6.28 8.99
C VAL A 11 -2.91 -5.03 9.85
N SER A 12 -3.42 -3.93 9.28
CA SER A 12 -3.59 -2.69 10.05
C SER A 12 -4.59 -2.84 11.20
N ASP A 13 -5.53 -3.77 11.10
CA ASP A 13 -6.46 -4.08 12.20
C ASP A 13 -5.80 -4.95 13.28
N GLN A 14 -4.88 -5.83 12.90
CA GLN A 14 -4.28 -6.82 13.79
C GLN A 14 -2.97 -6.34 14.40
N ASP A 15 -2.11 -5.73 13.57
CA ASP A 15 -0.73 -5.40 13.95
C ASP A 15 -0.49 -3.88 14.06
N GLY A 16 -1.51 -3.05 13.78
CA GLY A 16 -1.38 -1.59 13.77
C GLY A 16 -0.78 -1.08 12.47
N ASP A 17 -0.59 0.24 12.38
CA ASP A 17 -0.20 0.91 11.14
C ASP A 17 1.30 0.87 10.84
N GLY A 18 2.10 0.31 11.75
CA GLY A 18 3.57 0.30 11.63
C GLY A 18 4.14 -0.72 10.66
N ALA A 19 3.32 -1.61 10.11
CA ALA A 19 3.80 -2.69 9.25
C ALA A 19 4.23 -2.22 7.84
N GLY A 20 3.71 -1.07 7.38
CA GLY A 20 4.03 -0.54 6.05
C GLY A 20 3.22 -1.17 4.93
N TYR A 21 2.16 -1.89 5.26
CA TYR A 21 1.17 -2.42 4.34
C TYR A 21 -0.12 -2.76 5.11
N ASP A 22 -1.25 -2.84 4.41
CA ASP A 22 -2.56 -3.05 5.02
C ASP A 22 -2.99 -4.50 5.02
N ILE A 23 -2.66 -5.24 3.98
CA ILE A 23 -3.12 -6.62 3.78
C ILE A 23 -1.93 -7.51 3.51
N ALA A 24 -1.83 -8.60 4.26
CA ALA A 24 -0.91 -9.69 3.95
C ALA A 24 -1.70 -10.78 3.21
N SER A 25 -1.29 -11.08 1.99
CA SER A 25 -1.94 -12.02 1.12
C SER A 25 -0.91 -12.94 0.46
N PHE A 26 -1.35 -13.72 -0.51
CA PHE A 26 -0.50 -14.63 -1.25
C PHE A 26 -0.90 -14.62 -2.72
N THR A 27 0.06 -14.85 -3.60
CA THR A 27 -0.23 -15.14 -5.01
C THR A 27 -0.82 -16.55 -5.13
N PRO A 28 -1.43 -16.91 -6.27
CA PRO A 28 -1.90 -18.29 -6.48
C PRO A 28 -0.80 -19.33 -6.31
N GLU A 29 0.47 -18.96 -6.50
CA GLU A 29 1.62 -19.84 -6.33
C GLU A 29 2.13 -19.91 -4.89
N GLY A 30 1.49 -19.17 -3.97
CA GLY A 30 1.85 -19.18 -2.55
C GLY A 30 2.92 -18.20 -2.13
N ARG A 31 3.35 -17.28 -3.01
CA ARG A 31 4.31 -16.23 -2.66
C ARG A 31 3.63 -15.17 -1.80
N PRO A 32 4.32 -14.58 -0.82
CA PRO A 32 3.76 -13.46 -0.07
C PRO A 32 3.38 -12.29 -0.99
N ARG A 33 2.29 -11.61 -0.65
CA ARG A 33 1.86 -10.41 -1.33
C ARG A 33 1.43 -9.39 -0.29
N LEU A 34 2.18 -8.30 -0.19
CA LEU A 34 1.98 -7.25 0.80
C LEU A 34 1.28 -6.08 0.10
N ILE A 35 0.07 -5.77 0.50
CA ILE A 35 -0.78 -4.80 -0.21
C ILE A 35 -1.00 -3.58 0.66
N GLU A 36 -0.64 -2.41 0.14
CA GLU A 36 -0.97 -1.12 0.72
C GLU A 36 -2.13 -0.52 -0.07
N VAL A 37 -3.24 -0.22 0.62
CA VAL A 37 -4.46 0.29 -0.02
C VAL A 37 -4.53 1.81 0.17
N LYS A 38 -4.68 2.54 -0.93
CA LYS A 38 -4.87 4.00 -0.94
C LYS A 38 -6.15 4.33 -1.70
N THR A 39 -7.11 4.93 -1.01
CA THR A 39 -8.46 5.19 -1.54
C THR A 39 -8.70 6.69 -1.68
N THR A 40 -9.41 7.10 -2.73
CA THR A 40 -9.86 8.47 -2.89
C THR A 40 -11.22 8.52 -3.58
N ASN A 41 -12.02 9.54 -3.27
CA ASN A 41 -13.20 9.88 -4.06
C ASN A 41 -12.86 10.75 -5.27
N GLY A 42 -11.61 11.20 -5.38
CA GLY A 42 -11.10 11.93 -6.53
C GLY A 42 -10.96 11.01 -7.73
N TRP A 43 -10.15 11.41 -8.67
CA TRP A 43 -9.99 10.70 -9.92
C TRP A 43 -8.62 10.04 -10.03
N GLU A 44 -8.35 9.42 -11.16
CA GLU A 44 -7.21 8.53 -11.37
C GLU A 44 -5.86 9.12 -10.93
N ARG A 45 -5.63 10.40 -11.20
CA ARG A 45 -4.34 11.04 -10.91
C ARG A 45 -4.34 11.87 -9.63
N THR A 46 -5.38 11.76 -8.80
CA THR A 46 -5.41 12.44 -7.51
C THR A 46 -4.20 11.99 -6.67
N PRO A 47 -3.40 12.92 -6.12
CA PRO A 47 -2.27 12.56 -5.26
C PRO A 47 -2.69 11.76 -4.03
N PHE A 48 -1.79 10.99 -3.49
CA PHE A 48 -2.00 10.27 -2.23
C PHE A 48 -0.81 10.49 -1.31
N HIS A 49 -1.04 10.28 -0.02
CA HIS A 49 0.02 10.34 0.98
C HIS A 49 0.62 8.95 1.19
N ILE A 50 1.94 8.92 1.32
CA ILE A 50 2.65 7.69 1.63
C ILE A 50 3.66 8.00 2.74
N THR A 51 3.76 7.12 3.73
CA THR A 51 4.68 7.32 4.84
C THR A 51 6.08 6.86 4.47
N ARG A 52 7.07 7.39 5.22
CA ARG A 52 8.45 6.95 5.07
C ARG A 52 8.58 5.45 5.33
N ASN A 53 7.84 4.93 6.32
CA ASN A 53 7.86 3.51 6.63
C ASN A 53 7.29 2.67 5.48
N GLU A 54 6.18 3.12 4.87
CA GLU A 54 5.61 2.44 3.71
C GLU A 54 6.59 2.39 2.54
N ILE A 55 7.31 3.49 2.30
CA ILE A 55 8.35 3.54 1.28
C ILE A 55 9.48 2.56 1.59
N ALA A 56 9.94 2.53 2.85
CA ALA A 56 11.02 1.63 3.26
C ALA A 56 10.61 0.16 3.11
N VAL A 57 9.40 -0.19 3.50
CA VAL A 57 8.88 -1.55 3.39
C VAL A 57 8.72 -1.94 1.92
N ALA A 58 8.23 -1.03 1.08
CA ALA A 58 8.13 -1.27 -0.36
C ALA A 58 9.50 -1.58 -0.97
N GLU A 59 10.53 -0.81 -0.61
CA GLU A 59 11.88 -1.02 -1.10
C GLU A 59 12.49 -2.33 -0.60
N ALA A 60 12.24 -2.69 0.66
CA ALA A 60 12.75 -3.92 1.23
C ALA A 60 12.05 -5.17 0.66
N ASN A 61 10.86 -5.02 0.08
CA ASN A 61 10.04 -6.13 -0.40
C ASN A 61 9.58 -5.91 -1.84
N ARG A 62 10.47 -5.44 -2.71
CA ARG A 62 10.13 -5.04 -4.08
C ARG A 62 9.35 -6.08 -4.88
N ALA A 63 9.66 -7.35 -4.70
CA ALA A 63 9.02 -8.43 -5.45
C ALA A 63 7.61 -8.77 -4.93
N ASP A 64 7.31 -8.39 -3.69
CA ASP A 64 6.11 -8.86 -2.99
C ASP A 64 5.16 -7.74 -2.59
N TRP A 65 5.62 -6.49 -2.56
CA TRP A 65 4.81 -5.33 -2.15
C TRP A 65 4.14 -4.68 -3.35
N CYS A 66 2.87 -4.27 -3.17
CA CYS A 66 2.18 -3.47 -4.17
C CYS A 66 1.28 -2.43 -3.51
N LEU A 67 1.08 -1.32 -4.21
CA LEU A 67 0.10 -0.31 -3.84
C LEU A 67 -1.15 -0.54 -4.67
N PHE A 68 -2.28 -0.69 -4.00
CA PHE A 68 -3.58 -0.86 -4.64
C PHE A 68 -4.34 0.46 -4.50
N ARG A 69 -4.47 1.17 -5.61
CA ARG A 69 -5.13 2.47 -5.64
C ARG A 69 -6.57 2.33 -6.06
N LEU A 70 -7.49 2.75 -5.17
CA LEU A 70 -8.92 2.84 -5.48
C LEU A 70 -9.26 4.31 -5.68
N TRP A 71 -9.95 4.64 -6.77
CA TRP A 71 -10.37 6.01 -7.05
C TRP A 71 -11.82 6.05 -7.50
N ASN A 72 -12.43 7.26 -7.44
CA ASN A 72 -13.85 7.45 -7.71
C ASN A 72 -14.73 6.56 -6.82
N PHE A 73 -14.30 6.35 -5.57
CA PHE A 73 -14.79 5.28 -4.70
C PHE A 73 -16.28 5.37 -4.40
N SER A 74 -16.82 6.59 -4.18
CA SER A 74 -18.22 6.76 -3.79
C SER A 74 -19.19 6.67 -4.97
N ARG A 75 -18.72 6.62 -6.20
CA ARG A 75 -19.57 6.59 -7.40
C ARG A 75 -19.42 5.26 -8.12
N GLU A 76 -18.36 5.13 -8.90
CA GLU A 76 -18.03 3.92 -9.63
C GLU A 76 -16.57 3.58 -9.34
N PRO A 77 -16.30 2.74 -8.33
CA PRO A 77 -14.93 2.45 -7.93
C PRO A 77 -14.10 1.88 -9.07
N LYS A 78 -12.92 2.44 -9.26
CA LYS A 78 -11.92 1.95 -10.23
C LYS A 78 -10.61 1.74 -9.50
N ALA A 79 -9.77 0.87 -10.03
CA ALA A 79 -8.54 0.49 -9.37
C ALA A 79 -7.40 0.30 -10.33
N PHE A 80 -6.18 0.53 -9.82
CA PHE A 80 -4.96 0.10 -10.50
C PHE A 80 -3.91 -0.25 -9.44
N GLU A 81 -2.88 -0.96 -9.85
CA GLU A 81 -1.79 -1.38 -8.97
C GLU A 81 -0.48 -0.71 -9.39
N LEU A 82 0.33 -0.35 -8.39
CA LEU A 82 1.69 0.12 -8.61
C LEU A 82 2.67 -0.80 -7.89
N TYR A 83 3.77 -1.11 -8.56
CA TYR A 83 4.82 -1.98 -8.03
C TYR A 83 6.12 -1.20 -7.87
N PRO A 84 6.96 -1.53 -6.86
CA PRO A 84 8.25 -0.87 -6.72
C PRO A 84 9.15 -1.10 -7.95
N PRO A 85 10.02 -0.14 -8.28
CA PRO A 85 10.31 1.06 -7.50
C PRO A 85 9.23 2.14 -7.70
N LEU A 86 8.83 2.77 -6.59
CA LEU A 86 7.73 3.74 -6.64
C LEU A 86 8.07 4.99 -7.45
N ASP A 87 9.32 5.41 -7.45
CA ASP A 87 9.77 6.58 -8.19
C ASP A 87 9.72 6.38 -9.72
N ALA A 88 9.51 5.16 -10.20
CA ALA A 88 9.22 4.91 -11.61
C ALA A 88 7.82 5.38 -12.00
N HIS A 89 6.94 5.59 -11.02
CA HIS A 89 5.53 5.89 -11.25
C HIS A 89 5.11 7.26 -10.71
N VAL A 90 5.71 7.72 -9.61
CA VAL A 90 5.30 8.93 -8.91
C VAL A 90 6.50 9.75 -8.50
N SER A 91 6.27 11.07 -8.30
CA SER A 91 7.25 11.96 -7.67
C SER A 91 6.92 12.05 -6.20
N LEU A 92 7.91 11.85 -5.34
CA LEU A 92 7.74 11.90 -3.89
C LEU A 92 8.15 13.27 -3.37
N THR A 93 7.24 13.92 -2.62
CA THR A 93 7.49 15.21 -2.01
C THR A 93 7.23 15.09 -0.51
N ALA A 94 8.18 15.52 0.31
CA ALA A 94 8.01 15.54 1.76
C ALA A 94 6.96 16.60 2.14
N THR A 95 5.93 16.18 2.88
CA THR A 95 4.81 17.06 3.25
C THR A 95 4.66 17.27 4.75
N THR A 96 5.34 16.47 5.57
CA THR A 96 5.28 16.58 7.03
C THR A 96 6.66 16.52 7.64
N PHE A 97 6.79 17.13 8.83
CA PHE A 97 8.03 17.13 9.59
C PHE A 97 7.72 16.77 11.03
N GLN A 98 8.63 16.03 11.67
CA GLN A 98 8.57 15.82 13.11
C GLN A 98 9.26 16.98 13.80
N ALA A 99 8.58 17.59 14.78
CA ALA A 99 9.15 18.64 15.62
C ALA A 99 9.62 18.04 16.94
N SER A 100 10.83 18.34 17.34
CA SER A 100 11.40 17.89 18.62
C SER A 100 11.89 19.11 19.39
N PHE A 101 11.73 19.06 20.72
CA PHE A 101 12.24 20.14 21.58
C PHE A 101 13.75 20.11 21.65
N HIS A 102 14.32 21.30 21.75
CA HIS A 102 15.76 21.46 21.90
C HIS A 102 16.28 20.98 23.25
#